data_9ee81b676b2b960b22431f001f79a01a
#
_entry.id   9ee81b676b2b960b22431f001f79a01a
#
_cell.length_a   1.000
_cell.length_b   1.000
_cell.length_c   1.000
_cell.angle_alpha   90.00
_cell.angle_beta   90.00
_cell.angle_gamma   90.00
#
_symmetry.space_group_name_H-M   'P 1'
#
loop_
_entity.id
_entity.type
_entity.pdbx_description
1 polymer ?
#
loop_
_entity_poly.entity_id
_entity_poly.type
_entity_poly.pdbx_seq_one_letter_code
_entity_poly.pdbx_strand_id
1 'polypeptide(L)'
;MAELPTAQLRRAIWQGRVHSGLMMIRHLDMAPSVHPEAYVAPTAVLSGDVRVGRGSCIMHGAVLAAEGGQVEIGANCVIMENAVLRGTPRHPLIMGDHVLAGPHSHLTGCGIADEVFIATGARVFNGAQMGRASSVALGGTVHIGCVVPPLARVPIGWVALGEPARMYPPGDAEAIRAGLAEAGGGFLPFVFGIDEAADRRDQMQAALRRYTAAIARHHRQDEVIPASEGDG
;
A
#
# COMPACT_ATOMS: atom_id res chain seq x y z
N MET A 1 -17.75 11.65 -27.33
CA MET A 1 -17.59 12.21 -25.97
C MET A 1 -16.92 13.55 -26.14
N ALA A 2 -17.57 14.65 -25.77
CA ALA A 2 -17.00 15.99 -25.91
C ALA A 2 -15.92 16.19 -24.84
N GLU A 3 -14.71 16.54 -25.24
CA GLU A 3 -13.65 16.95 -24.32
C GLU A 3 -14.10 18.25 -23.63
N LEU A 4 -14.17 18.24 -22.32
CA LEU A 4 -14.39 19.44 -21.53
C LEU A 4 -13.18 20.38 -21.68
N PRO A 5 -13.38 21.71 -21.87
CA PRO A 5 -12.28 22.66 -21.95
C PRO A 5 -11.42 22.61 -20.69
N THR A 6 -10.11 22.64 -20.84
CA THR A 6 -9.10 22.50 -19.80
C THR A 6 -9.34 23.40 -18.56
N ALA A 7 -9.92 24.59 -18.74
CA ALA A 7 -10.29 25.50 -17.67
C ALA A 7 -11.53 25.05 -16.87
N GLN A 8 -12.45 24.31 -17.49
CA GLN A 8 -13.61 23.71 -16.81
C GLN A 8 -13.24 22.41 -16.12
N LEU A 9 -12.31 21.63 -16.68
CA LEU A 9 -11.68 20.50 -15.99
C LEU A 9 -10.96 20.96 -14.70
N ARG A 10 -10.25 22.10 -14.72
CA ARG A 10 -9.59 22.65 -13.54
C ARG A 10 -10.60 23.16 -12.46
N ARG A 11 -11.82 23.53 -12.83
CA ARG A 11 -12.90 23.89 -11.90
C ARG A 11 -13.72 22.71 -11.40
N ALA A 12 -13.77 21.62 -12.16
CA ALA A 12 -14.39 20.35 -11.77
C ALA A 12 -13.49 19.49 -10.89
N ILE A 13 -12.16 19.74 -10.90
CA ILE A 13 -11.22 19.13 -9.98
C ILE A 13 -11.40 19.85 -8.63
N TRP A 14 -12.13 19.23 -7.78
CA TRP A 14 -12.37 19.40 -6.35
C TRP A 14 -11.72 20.62 -5.69
N GLN A 15 -12.56 21.54 -5.19
CA GLN A 15 -12.16 22.40 -4.09
C GLN A 15 -11.96 21.48 -2.88
N GLY A 16 -10.71 21.25 -2.46
CA GLY A 16 -10.33 20.34 -1.41
C GLY A 16 -11.14 20.53 -0.14
N ARG A 17 -12.25 19.78 -0.04
CA ARG A 17 -13.04 19.68 1.18
C ARG A 17 -12.65 18.38 1.86
N VAL A 18 -11.94 18.52 2.97
CA VAL A 18 -11.89 17.45 3.95
C VAL A 18 -13.32 17.29 4.49
N HIS A 19 -13.99 16.19 4.17
CA HIS A 19 -15.36 15.97 4.58
C HIS A 19 -15.44 15.71 6.08
N SER A 20 -16.47 16.23 6.75
CA SER A 20 -16.73 16.10 8.20
C SER A 20 -16.88 14.66 8.73
N GLY A 21 -16.70 13.64 7.92
CA GLY A 21 -16.73 12.22 8.29
C GLY A 21 -15.39 11.50 8.09
N LEU A 22 -14.34 12.17 7.60
CA LEU A 22 -13.04 11.56 7.39
C LEU A 22 -12.40 11.14 8.73
N MET A 23 -12.03 9.86 8.83
CA MET A 23 -11.35 9.33 10.01
C MET A 23 -9.83 9.50 9.87
N MET A 24 -9.30 10.51 10.56
CA MET A 24 -7.86 10.70 10.72
C MET A 24 -7.44 10.29 12.13
N ILE A 25 -6.39 9.51 12.24
CA ILE A 25 -5.92 8.96 13.51
C ILE A 25 -4.46 9.39 13.73
N ARG A 26 -4.21 10.04 14.86
CA ARG A 26 -2.86 10.22 15.37
C ARG A 26 -2.37 8.88 15.91
N HIS A 27 -1.27 8.37 15.37
CA HIS A 27 -0.67 7.10 15.77
C HIS A 27 0.84 7.31 15.98
N LEU A 28 1.39 6.84 17.10
CA LEU A 28 2.80 7.05 17.48
C LEU A 28 3.24 8.53 17.35
N ASP A 29 2.44 9.45 17.91
CA ASP A 29 2.63 10.91 17.86
C ASP A 29 2.64 11.54 16.45
N MET A 30 2.41 10.76 15.40
CA MET A 30 2.33 11.22 14.02
C MET A 30 0.89 11.34 13.57
N ALA A 31 0.59 12.39 12.82
CA ALA A 31 -0.73 12.65 12.25
C ALA A 31 -0.67 12.68 10.71
N PRO A 32 -1.75 12.26 10.03
CA PRO A 32 -1.83 12.35 8.58
C PRO A 32 -1.71 13.79 8.09
N SER A 33 -1.05 13.97 6.94
CA SER A 33 -0.94 15.24 6.21
C SER A 33 -1.48 15.06 4.80
N VAL A 34 -2.47 15.86 4.43
CA VAL A 34 -3.14 15.81 3.13
C VAL A 34 -2.94 17.14 2.42
N HIS A 35 -2.46 17.09 1.17
CA HIS A 35 -2.31 18.29 0.36
C HIS A 35 -3.68 18.94 0.11
N PRO A 36 -3.83 20.28 0.17
CA PRO A 36 -5.12 20.97 -0.01
C PRO A 36 -5.85 20.67 -1.33
N GLU A 37 -5.12 20.30 -2.38
CA GLU A 37 -5.68 19.92 -3.67
C GLU A 37 -5.93 18.39 -3.81
N ALA A 38 -5.70 17.61 -2.77
CA ALA A 38 -6.04 16.19 -2.76
C ALA A 38 -7.48 15.95 -2.31
N TYR A 39 -8.06 14.84 -2.75
CA TYR A 39 -9.37 14.38 -2.32
C TYR A 39 -9.25 13.16 -1.42
N VAL A 40 -9.94 13.18 -0.29
CA VAL A 40 -10.08 12.02 0.58
C VAL A 40 -11.56 11.77 0.86
N ALA A 41 -12.05 10.60 0.48
CA ALA A 41 -13.45 10.22 0.69
C ALA A 41 -13.78 10.12 2.19
N PRO A 42 -15.04 10.48 2.60
CA PRO A 42 -15.44 10.52 4.03
C PRO A 42 -15.30 9.17 4.76
N THR A 43 -15.29 8.06 4.03
CA THR A 43 -15.17 6.71 4.61
C THR A 43 -13.76 6.11 4.50
N ALA A 44 -12.79 6.89 4.03
CA ALA A 44 -11.40 6.49 4.09
C ALA A 44 -10.84 6.64 5.51
N VAL A 45 -9.82 5.86 5.84
CA VAL A 45 -9.11 5.93 7.12
C VAL A 45 -7.64 6.22 6.86
N LEU A 46 -7.11 7.27 7.50
CA LEU A 46 -5.70 7.63 7.47
C LEU A 46 -5.14 7.58 8.90
N SER A 47 -4.10 6.81 9.14
CA SER A 47 -3.52 6.62 10.48
C SER A 47 -2.01 6.77 10.50
N GLY A 48 -1.48 7.62 11.39
CA GLY A 48 -0.04 7.85 11.60
C GLY A 48 0.61 8.75 10.54
N ASP A 49 1.89 8.53 10.26
CA ASP A 49 2.68 9.32 9.27
C ASP A 49 2.25 8.98 7.83
N VAL A 50 1.03 9.38 7.48
CA VAL A 50 0.48 9.27 6.13
C VAL A 50 0.58 10.63 5.45
N ARG A 51 1.17 10.68 4.26
CA ARG A 51 1.28 11.88 3.44
C ARG A 51 0.62 11.67 2.10
N VAL A 52 -0.33 12.54 1.76
CA VAL A 52 -1.06 12.48 0.48
C VAL A 52 -0.69 13.68 -0.36
N GLY A 53 -0.10 13.44 -1.51
CA GLY A 53 0.39 14.45 -2.44
C GLY A 53 -0.70 15.15 -3.24
N ARG A 54 -0.29 16.19 -3.93
CA ARG A 54 -1.13 17.11 -4.71
C ARG A 54 -1.98 16.37 -5.75
N GLY A 55 -3.27 16.68 -5.82
CA GLY A 55 -4.17 16.15 -6.85
C GLY A 55 -4.48 14.66 -6.73
N SER A 56 -4.00 14.00 -5.67
CA SER A 56 -4.27 12.58 -5.43
C SER A 56 -5.67 12.37 -4.84
N CYS A 57 -6.27 11.23 -5.17
CA CYS A 57 -7.62 10.86 -4.75
C CYS A 57 -7.60 9.57 -3.94
N ILE A 58 -8.07 9.63 -2.70
CA ILE A 58 -8.25 8.47 -1.82
C ILE A 58 -9.74 8.16 -1.74
N MET A 59 -10.13 7.00 -2.27
CA MET A 59 -11.54 6.65 -2.45
C MET A 59 -12.15 5.97 -1.23
N HIS A 60 -13.46 5.70 -1.31
CA HIS A 60 -14.26 5.16 -0.22
C HIS A 60 -13.73 3.83 0.34
N GLY A 61 -13.63 3.74 1.66
CA GLY A 61 -13.19 2.53 2.35
C GLY A 61 -11.69 2.23 2.23
N ALA A 62 -10.91 3.07 1.54
CA ALA A 62 -9.46 2.92 1.51
C ALA A 62 -8.85 3.13 2.90
N VAL A 63 -7.87 2.31 3.27
CA VAL A 63 -7.17 2.37 4.55
C VAL A 63 -5.68 2.60 4.31
N LEU A 64 -5.18 3.74 4.77
CA LEU A 64 -3.77 4.10 4.73
C LEU A 64 -3.24 4.09 6.18
N ALA A 65 -2.42 3.10 6.52
CA ALA A 65 -1.97 2.86 7.90
C ALA A 65 -0.44 2.88 8.00
N ALA A 66 0.09 3.91 8.64
CA ALA A 66 1.51 4.04 8.96
C ALA A 66 1.81 3.38 10.31
N GLU A 67 2.01 2.08 10.32
CA GLU A 67 2.25 1.23 11.51
C GLU A 67 3.72 1.29 11.98
N GLY A 68 4.17 2.48 12.34
CA GLY A 68 5.56 2.76 12.70
C GLY A 68 6.51 2.95 11.53
N GLY A 69 6.03 2.84 10.29
CA GLY A 69 6.73 3.24 9.06
C GLY A 69 5.80 4.10 8.22
N GLN A 70 6.37 5.07 7.52
CA GLN A 70 5.65 6.04 6.71
C GLN A 70 4.81 5.40 5.59
N VAL A 71 3.70 6.06 5.23
CA VAL A 71 2.97 5.88 3.97
C VAL A 71 2.99 7.20 3.23
N GLU A 72 3.70 7.25 2.11
CA GLU A 72 3.78 8.43 1.26
C GLU A 72 3.15 8.16 -0.10
N ILE A 73 2.22 9.00 -0.50
CA ILE A 73 1.54 8.97 -1.78
C ILE A 73 1.96 10.22 -2.56
N GLY A 74 2.54 10.04 -3.74
CA GLY A 74 2.94 11.11 -4.64
C GLY A 74 1.77 11.92 -5.20
N ALA A 75 2.03 12.72 -6.23
CA ALA A 75 1.03 13.57 -6.87
C ALA A 75 0.20 12.80 -7.92
N ASN A 76 -1.06 13.22 -8.10
CA ASN A 76 -1.98 12.71 -9.12
C ASN A 76 -2.18 11.18 -9.08
N CYS A 77 -2.14 10.60 -7.89
CA CYS A 77 -2.41 9.18 -7.67
C CYS A 77 -3.90 8.92 -7.41
N VAL A 78 -4.36 7.72 -7.71
CA VAL A 78 -5.71 7.27 -7.37
C VAL A 78 -5.61 5.99 -6.55
N ILE A 79 -6.06 6.06 -5.30
CA ILE A 79 -6.20 4.91 -4.40
C ILE A 79 -7.68 4.57 -4.34
N MET A 80 -8.05 3.47 -4.99
CA MET A 80 -9.45 3.11 -5.20
C MET A 80 -10.10 2.45 -3.99
N GLU A 81 -11.37 2.10 -4.13
CA GLU A 81 -12.23 1.64 -3.05
C GLU A 81 -11.67 0.40 -2.33
N ASN A 82 -11.67 0.46 -1.00
CA ASN A 82 -11.23 -0.64 -0.12
C ASN A 82 -9.78 -1.10 -0.35
N ALA A 83 -8.96 -0.29 -1.00
CA ALA A 83 -7.52 -0.56 -1.06
C ALA A 83 -6.88 -0.39 0.32
N VAL A 84 -5.91 -1.24 0.66
CA VAL A 84 -5.17 -1.18 1.91
C VAL A 84 -3.70 -0.90 1.63
N LEU A 85 -3.21 0.21 2.14
CA LEU A 85 -1.83 0.66 2.03
C LEU A 85 -1.21 0.75 3.43
N ARG A 86 -0.16 -0.03 3.68
CA ARG A 86 0.45 -0.11 5.00
C ARG A 86 1.96 0.13 4.95
N GLY A 87 2.44 1.06 5.77
CA GLY A 87 3.87 1.23 6.07
C GLY A 87 4.25 0.47 7.35
N THR A 88 5.40 -0.18 7.37
CA THR A 88 5.91 -0.90 8.54
C THR A 88 7.27 -0.35 8.97
N PRO A 89 7.74 -0.54 10.21
CA PRO A 89 8.97 0.06 10.70
C PRO A 89 10.21 -0.24 9.85
N ARG A 90 10.29 -1.43 9.26
CA ARG A 90 11.40 -1.84 8.41
C ARG A 90 11.20 -1.48 6.95
N HIS A 91 9.96 -1.37 6.53
CA HIS A 91 9.59 -1.16 5.13
C HIS A 91 8.48 -0.10 5.07
N PRO A 92 8.82 1.19 4.87
CA PRO A 92 7.83 2.20 4.56
C PRO A 92 7.15 1.88 3.22
N LEU A 93 5.96 2.42 3.01
CA LEU A 93 5.33 2.43 1.70
C LEU A 93 5.56 3.79 1.06
N ILE A 94 6.31 3.81 -0.03
CA ILE A 94 6.61 5.04 -0.78
C ILE A 94 6.08 4.87 -2.19
N MET A 95 5.18 5.75 -2.59
CA MET A 95 4.54 5.74 -3.90
C MET A 95 4.87 7.03 -4.64
N GLY A 96 5.39 6.90 -5.86
CA GLY A 96 5.66 8.01 -6.77
C GLY A 96 4.40 8.63 -7.35
N ASP A 97 4.56 9.38 -8.42
CA ASP A 97 3.48 10.14 -9.07
C ASP A 97 2.72 9.30 -10.10
N HIS A 98 1.46 9.69 -10.38
CA HIS A 98 0.62 9.10 -11.43
C HIS A 98 0.38 7.59 -11.26
N VAL A 99 0.28 7.11 -10.02
CA VAL A 99 0.02 5.69 -9.72
C VAL A 99 -1.47 5.46 -9.52
N LEU A 100 -1.95 4.33 -10.05
CA LEU A 100 -3.30 3.84 -9.75
C LEU A 100 -3.21 2.55 -8.94
N ALA A 101 -3.75 2.55 -7.72
CA ALA A 101 -3.98 1.38 -6.90
C ALA A 101 -5.47 1.01 -6.97
N GLY A 102 -5.77 -0.07 -7.68
CA GLY A 102 -7.13 -0.52 -7.97
C GLY A 102 -7.92 -0.99 -6.75
N PRO A 103 -9.23 -1.20 -6.89
CA PRO A 103 -10.08 -1.63 -5.79
C PRO A 103 -9.57 -2.90 -5.11
N HIS A 104 -9.68 -2.95 -3.78
CA HIS A 104 -9.25 -4.12 -2.98
C HIS A 104 -7.76 -4.51 -3.18
N SER A 105 -6.93 -3.63 -3.71
CA SER A 105 -5.49 -3.88 -3.76
C SER A 105 -4.89 -3.83 -2.35
N HIS A 106 -3.80 -4.59 -2.14
CA HIS A 106 -3.13 -4.65 -0.84
C HIS A 106 -1.63 -4.41 -1.01
N LEU A 107 -1.18 -3.27 -0.53
CA LEU A 107 0.22 -2.84 -0.61
C LEU A 107 0.79 -2.71 0.79
N THR A 108 1.88 -3.41 1.08
CA THR A 108 2.51 -3.35 2.40
C THR A 108 4.01 -3.16 2.27
N GLY A 109 4.54 -2.06 2.83
CA GLY A 109 5.96 -1.84 2.97
C GLY A 109 6.76 -1.95 1.68
N CYS A 110 6.32 -1.31 0.61
CA CYS A 110 6.89 -1.45 -0.72
C CYS A 110 7.17 -0.10 -1.38
N GLY A 111 8.11 -0.09 -2.32
CA GLY A 111 8.39 1.05 -3.17
C GLY A 111 7.66 0.93 -4.50
N ILE A 112 6.93 1.95 -4.87
CA ILE A 112 6.18 2.04 -6.12
C ILE A 112 6.68 3.26 -6.88
N ALA A 113 7.35 3.06 -8.01
CA ALA A 113 7.80 4.17 -8.85
C ALA A 113 6.63 4.85 -9.56
N ASP A 114 6.94 5.92 -10.32
CA ASP A 114 5.92 6.67 -11.07
C ASP A 114 5.22 5.81 -12.13
N GLU A 115 3.98 6.20 -12.46
CA GLU A 115 3.21 5.66 -13.58
C GLU A 115 2.87 4.16 -13.45
N VAL A 116 2.95 3.60 -12.24
CA VAL A 116 2.64 2.19 -11.99
C VAL A 116 1.13 1.97 -11.95
N PHE A 117 0.68 0.88 -12.59
CA PHE A 117 -0.70 0.43 -12.55
C PHE A 117 -0.84 -0.86 -11.74
N ILE A 118 -1.64 -0.81 -10.67
CA ILE A 118 -1.96 -1.95 -9.81
C ILE A 118 -3.45 -2.23 -9.94
N ALA A 119 -3.80 -3.37 -10.53
CA ALA A 119 -5.20 -3.71 -10.81
C ALA A 119 -5.95 -4.20 -9.57
N THR A 120 -7.26 -4.37 -9.73
CA THR A 120 -8.18 -4.86 -8.68
C THR A 120 -7.66 -6.15 -8.03
N GLY A 121 -7.62 -6.17 -6.69
CA GLY A 121 -7.22 -7.32 -5.88
C GLY A 121 -5.74 -7.72 -6.00
N ALA A 122 -4.92 -6.92 -6.70
CA ALA A 122 -3.48 -7.19 -6.77
C ALA A 122 -2.79 -6.89 -5.43
N ARG A 123 -1.66 -7.56 -5.17
CA ARG A 123 -0.93 -7.48 -3.90
C ARG A 123 0.55 -7.21 -4.12
N VAL A 124 1.10 -6.29 -3.32
CA VAL A 124 2.55 -5.99 -3.31
C VAL A 124 3.03 -6.00 -1.87
N PHE A 125 4.02 -6.85 -1.59
CA PHE A 125 4.44 -7.13 -0.21
C PHE A 125 5.75 -6.44 0.19
N ASN A 126 6.10 -6.56 1.48
CA ASN A 126 7.21 -5.91 2.15
C ASN A 126 8.54 -6.02 1.40
N GLY A 127 9.21 -4.89 1.23
CA GLY A 127 10.49 -4.79 0.55
C GLY A 127 10.43 -4.87 -0.97
N ALA A 128 9.25 -5.17 -1.56
CA ALA A 128 9.12 -5.20 -3.02
C ALA A 128 9.29 -3.82 -3.64
N GLN A 129 9.81 -3.79 -4.86
CA GLN A 129 10.02 -2.58 -5.66
C GLN A 129 9.34 -2.73 -7.02
N MET A 130 8.46 -1.79 -7.33
CA MET A 130 7.83 -1.69 -8.64
C MET A 130 8.54 -0.64 -9.48
N GLY A 131 9.16 -1.05 -10.57
CA GLY A 131 9.82 -0.12 -11.51
C GLY A 131 8.83 0.77 -12.24
N ARG A 132 9.29 1.92 -12.74
CA ARG A 132 8.49 2.91 -13.44
C ARG A 132 7.64 2.31 -14.56
N ALA A 133 6.38 2.72 -14.67
CA ALA A 133 5.42 2.27 -15.68
C ALA A 133 5.24 0.73 -15.73
N SER A 134 5.62 0.02 -14.68
CA SER A 134 5.31 -1.40 -14.55
C SER A 134 3.86 -1.62 -14.11
N SER A 135 3.39 -2.85 -14.20
CA SER A 135 2.00 -3.14 -13.81
C SER A 135 1.81 -4.51 -13.16
N VAL A 136 0.81 -4.58 -12.28
CA VAL A 136 0.31 -5.85 -11.74
C VAL A 136 -1.14 -5.99 -12.18
N ALA A 137 -1.42 -7.04 -12.96
CA ALA A 137 -2.78 -7.31 -13.44
C ALA A 137 -3.66 -7.89 -12.32
N LEU A 138 -4.96 -8.07 -12.62
CA LEU A 138 -5.99 -8.53 -11.69
C LEU A 138 -5.52 -9.72 -10.84
N GLY A 139 -5.60 -9.58 -9.52
CA GLY A 139 -5.23 -10.62 -8.55
C GLY A 139 -3.77 -11.05 -8.58
N GLY A 140 -2.90 -10.40 -9.37
CA GLY A 140 -1.47 -10.68 -9.39
C GLY A 140 -0.80 -10.38 -8.04
N THR A 141 0.30 -11.05 -7.76
CA THR A 141 1.02 -10.91 -6.49
C THR A 141 2.50 -10.63 -6.75
N VAL A 142 3.01 -9.55 -6.15
CA VAL A 142 4.45 -9.26 -6.06
C VAL A 142 4.89 -9.60 -4.65
N HIS A 143 5.75 -10.60 -4.52
CA HIS A 143 6.15 -11.18 -3.25
C HIS A 143 7.16 -10.28 -2.51
N ILE A 144 7.45 -10.64 -1.26
CA ILE A 144 8.44 -9.96 -0.42
C ILE A 144 9.79 -9.84 -1.12
N GLY A 145 10.41 -8.64 -1.04
CA GLY A 145 11.73 -8.38 -1.61
C GLY A 145 11.84 -8.49 -3.13
N CYS A 146 10.72 -8.68 -3.84
CA CYS A 146 10.73 -8.83 -5.29
C CYS A 146 10.96 -7.48 -6.00
N VAL A 147 11.80 -7.46 -7.03
CA VAL A 147 12.08 -6.26 -7.83
C VAL A 147 11.52 -6.43 -9.24
N VAL A 148 10.37 -5.80 -9.50
CA VAL A 148 9.73 -5.77 -10.82
C VAL A 148 10.39 -4.68 -11.67
N PRO A 149 11.02 -5.02 -12.82
CA PRO A 149 11.70 -4.04 -13.65
C PRO A 149 10.73 -2.99 -14.22
N PRO A 150 11.25 -1.80 -14.65
CA PRO A 150 10.45 -0.82 -15.39
C PRO A 150 9.75 -1.45 -16.59
N LEU A 151 8.53 -0.99 -16.90
CA LEU A 151 7.69 -1.45 -18.00
C LEU A 151 7.25 -2.92 -17.95
N ALA A 152 7.73 -3.70 -16.97
CA ALA A 152 7.35 -5.10 -16.82
C ALA A 152 5.91 -5.25 -16.34
N ARG A 153 5.30 -6.38 -16.68
CA ARG A 153 3.92 -6.69 -16.32
C ARG A 153 3.83 -8.02 -15.59
N VAL A 154 3.24 -8.01 -14.39
CA VAL A 154 2.81 -9.23 -13.70
C VAL A 154 1.45 -9.65 -14.26
N PRO A 155 1.29 -10.83 -14.88
CA PRO A 155 0.04 -11.23 -15.51
C PRO A 155 -1.09 -11.51 -14.50
N ILE A 156 -2.32 -11.69 -15.00
CA ILE A 156 -3.51 -11.98 -14.19
C ILE A 156 -3.29 -13.22 -13.32
N GLY A 157 -3.42 -13.05 -11.99
CA GLY A 157 -3.29 -14.12 -11.01
C GLY A 157 -1.87 -14.68 -10.81
N TRP A 158 -0.86 -14.18 -11.54
CA TRP A 158 0.52 -14.67 -11.43
C TRP A 158 1.23 -14.15 -10.19
N VAL A 159 2.30 -14.86 -9.83
CA VAL A 159 3.20 -14.47 -8.72
C VAL A 159 4.54 -14.04 -9.29
N ALA A 160 5.02 -12.87 -8.88
CA ALA A 160 6.35 -12.36 -9.17
C ALA A 160 7.25 -12.58 -7.95
N LEU A 161 8.42 -13.19 -8.13
CA LEU A 161 9.40 -13.54 -7.09
C LEU A 161 10.80 -13.14 -7.51
N GLY A 162 11.61 -12.73 -6.54
CA GLY A 162 13.06 -12.54 -6.70
C GLY A 162 13.48 -11.19 -7.28
N GLU A 163 14.79 -11.02 -7.46
CA GLU A 163 15.45 -9.83 -7.99
C GLU A 163 16.46 -10.24 -9.08
N PRO A 164 16.20 -9.90 -10.36
CA PRO A 164 14.96 -9.34 -10.90
C PRO A 164 13.78 -10.31 -10.84
N ALA A 165 12.55 -9.78 -10.90
CA ALA A 165 11.33 -10.56 -10.82
C ALA A 165 11.23 -11.66 -11.89
N ARG A 166 10.98 -12.89 -11.47
CA ARG A 166 10.52 -14.00 -12.31
C ARG A 166 9.04 -14.20 -12.11
N MET A 167 8.33 -14.52 -13.19
CA MET A 167 6.86 -14.62 -13.22
C MET A 167 6.43 -16.09 -13.22
N TYR A 168 5.58 -16.47 -12.26
CA TYR A 168 5.11 -17.84 -12.05
C TYR A 168 3.59 -17.91 -12.22
N PRO A 169 3.07 -18.82 -13.06
CA PRO A 169 1.64 -18.98 -13.23
C PRO A 169 0.98 -19.61 -11.98
N PRO A 170 -0.28 -19.29 -11.68
CA PRO A 170 -0.95 -19.73 -10.44
C PRO A 170 -1.13 -21.25 -10.32
N GLY A 171 -1.09 -21.99 -11.42
CA GLY A 171 -1.20 -23.45 -11.42
C GLY A 171 0.10 -24.20 -11.17
N ASP A 172 1.25 -23.54 -11.16
CA ASP A 172 2.56 -24.17 -11.01
C ASP A 172 3.07 -24.05 -9.56
N ALA A 173 2.47 -24.85 -8.69
CA ALA A 173 2.81 -24.82 -7.26
C ALA A 173 4.26 -25.28 -6.98
N GLU A 174 4.84 -26.12 -7.82
CA GLU A 174 6.20 -26.61 -7.67
C GLU A 174 7.21 -25.51 -8.02
N ALA A 175 7.05 -24.85 -9.17
CA ALA A 175 7.89 -23.74 -9.57
C ALA A 175 7.78 -22.55 -8.59
N ILE A 176 6.57 -22.23 -8.09
CA ILE A 176 6.38 -21.20 -7.06
C ILE A 176 7.15 -21.57 -5.78
N ARG A 177 7.07 -22.84 -5.34
CA ARG A 177 7.79 -23.29 -4.14
C ARG A 177 9.30 -23.18 -4.29
N ALA A 178 9.82 -23.60 -5.45
CA ALA A 178 11.24 -23.48 -5.77
C ALA A 178 11.68 -22.00 -5.80
N GLY A 179 10.91 -21.15 -6.47
CA GLY A 179 11.17 -19.69 -6.52
C GLY A 179 11.12 -19.03 -5.15
N LEU A 180 10.23 -19.44 -4.26
CA LEU A 180 10.18 -18.93 -2.88
C LEU A 180 11.43 -19.31 -2.08
N ALA A 181 11.92 -20.55 -2.25
CA ALA A 181 13.15 -20.99 -1.61
C ALA A 181 14.39 -20.21 -2.10
N GLU A 182 14.47 -19.92 -3.40
CA GLU A 182 15.51 -19.08 -4.00
C GLU A 182 15.44 -17.62 -3.54
N ALA A 183 14.22 -17.09 -3.33
CA ALA A 183 13.98 -15.70 -2.93
C ALA A 183 14.23 -15.42 -1.43
N GLY A 184 14.79 -16.35 -0.67
CA GLY A 184 15.23 -16.11 0.71
C GLY A 184 14.23 -16.49 1.79
N GLY A 185 13.30 -17.42 1.54
CA GLY A 185 12.51 -18.07 2.57
C GLY A 185 11.07 -17.58 2.73
N GLY A 186 10.46 -18.01 3.83
CA GLY A 186 9.04 -17.83 4.08
C GLY A 186 8.64 -16.46 4.63
N PHE A 187 7.36 -16.15 4.51
CA PHE A 187 6.77 -14.89 5.00
C PHE A 187 6.97 -14.66 6.52
N LEU A 188 6.84 -15.69 7.34
CA LEU A 188 6.97 -15.54 8.80
C LEU A 188 8.38 -15.20 9.25
N PRO A 189 9.47 -15.84 8.74
CA PRO A 189 10.84 -15.43 9.01
C PRO A 189 11.10 -13.98 8.59
N PHE A 190 10.70 -13.61 7.40
CA PHE A 190 10.96 -12.28 6.85
C PHE A 190 10.25 -11.17 7.64
N VAL A 191 8.94 -11.31 7.87
CA VAL A 191 8.12 -10.26 8.51
C VAL A 191 8.31 -10.24 10.02
N PHE A 192 8.36 -11.40 10.67
CA PHE A 192 8.36 -11.49 12.13
C PHE A 192 9.70 -11.89 12.74
N GLY A 193 10.72 -12.18 11.94
CA GLY A 193 12.03 -12.64 12.42
C GLY A 193 11.93 -13.98 13.18
N ILE A 194 11.09 -14.89 12.70
CA ILE A 194 10.86 -16.21 13.28
C ILE A 194 11.87 -17.21 12.71
N ASP A 195 12.36 -18.13 13.55
CA ASP A 195 13.25 -19.19 13.11
C ASP A 195 12.52 -20.11 12.11
N GLU A 196 13.08 -20.25 10.91
CA GLU A 196 12.52 -21.07 9.84
C GLU A 196 12.61 -22.57 10.16
N ALA A 197 13.57 -23.00 11.00
CA ALA A 197 13.75 -24.37 11.41
C ALA A 197 12.76 -24.84 12.49
N ALA A 198 12.06 -23.91 13.17
CA ALA A 198 11.03 -24.24 14.14
C ALA A 198 9.82 -24.87 13.46
N ASP A 199 9.09 -25.73 14.18
CA ASP A 199 7.86 -26.29 13.64
C ASP A 199 6.79 -25.20 13.39
N ARG A 200 5.82 -25.48 12.53
CA ARG A 200 4.79 -24.53 12.10
C ARG A 200 3.95 -23.98 13.24
N ARG A 201 3.67 -24.78 14.26
CA ARG A 201 2.88 -24.38 15.42
C ARG A 201 3.65 -23.38 16.26
N ASP A 202 4.92 -23.66 16.54
CA ASP A 202 5.79 -22.80 17.31
C ASP A 202 6.06 -21.47 16.60
N GLN A 203 6.28 -21.51 15.27
CA GLN A 203 6.36 -20.32 14.43
C GLN A 203 5.13 -19.42 14.59
N MET A 204 3.92 -19.98 14.48
CA MET A 204 2.68 -19.21 14.60
C MET A 204 2.50 -18.63 16.01
N GLN A 205 2.77 -19.41 17.06
CA GLN A 205 2.67 -18.91 18.42
C GLN A 205 3.66 -17.78 18.70
N ALA A 206 4.89 -17.90 18.23
CA ALA A 206 5.92 -16.87 18.38
C ALA A 206 5.54 -15.59 17.60
N ALA A 207 5.08 -15.74 16.34
CA ALA A 207 4.64 -14.61 15.52
C ALA A 207 3.48 -13.86 16.19
N LEU A 208 2.45 -14.58 16.63
CA LEU A 208 1.27 -13.95 17.25
C LEU A 208 1.60 -13.28 18.59
N ARG A 209 2.41 -13.89 19.44
CA ARG A 209 2.85 -13.24 20.70
C ARG A 209 3.57 -11.92 20.44
N ARG A 210 4.49 -11.90 19.45
CA ARG A 210 5.21 -10.68 19.07
C ARG A 210 4.27 -9.62 18.51
N TYR A 211 3.39 -10.04 17.60
CA TYR A 211 2.51 -9.13 16.87
C TYR A 211 1.43 -8.52 17.78
N THR A 212 0.76 -9.32 18.61
CA THR A 212 -0.23 -8.81 19.57
C THR A 212 0.39 -7.86 20.59
N ALA A 213 1.60 -8.15 21.08
CA ALA A 213 2.31 -7.24 21.97
C ALA A 213 2.72 -5.93 21.29
N ALA A 214 3.10 -5.97 20.00
CA ALA A 214 3.42 -4.78 19.21
C ALA A 214 2.15 -3.94 19.00
N ILE A 215 1.05 -4.54 18.52
CA ILE A 215 -0.23 -3.86 18.34
C ILE A 215 -0.70 -3.20 19.64
N ALA A 216 -0.75 -3.96 20.74
CA ALA A 216 -1.22 -3.43 22.02
C ALA A 216 -0.38 -2.25 22.53
N ARG A 217 0.91 -2.20 22.21
CA ARG A 217 1.79 -1.09 22.58
C ARG A 217 1.60 0.12 21.66
N HIS A 218 1.52 -0.11 20.33
CA HIS A 218 1.45 0.95 19.36
C HIS A 218 0.11 1.69 19.38
N HIS A 219 -1.01 0.98 19.59
CA HIS A 219 -2.34 1.57 19.50
C HIS A 219 -2.91 2.09 20.85
N ARG A 220 -2.13 2.06 21.95
CA ARG A 220 -2.60 2.53 23.26
C ARG A 220 -2.92 4.03 23.32
N GLN A 221 -2.31 4.81 22.46
CA GLN A 221 -2.39 6.27 22.45
C GLN A 221 -2.99 6.81 21.16
N ASP A 222 -3.65 5.95 20.40
CA ASP A 222 -4.31 6.38 19.17
C ASP A 222 -5.41 7.38 19.48
N GLU A 223 -5.42 8.49 18.77
CA GLU A 223 -6.37 9.58 18.91
C GLU A 223 -7.05 9.86 17.58
N VAL A 224 -8.38 9.82 17.55
CA VAL A 224 -9.14 10.28 16.39
C VAL A 224 -9.09 11.80 16.39
N ILE A 225 -8.50 12.39 15.36
CA ILE A 225 -8.41 13.83 15.19
C ILE A 225 -9.50 14.30 14.22
N PRO A 226 -10.21 15.41 14.55
CA PRO A 226 -11.17 15.96 13.62
C PRO A 226 -10.44 16.42 12.36
N ALA A 227 -11.04 16.15 11.20
CA ALA A 227 -10.61 16.78 9.97
C ALA A 227 -10.78 18.31 10.18
N SER A 228 -9.69 19.07 10.18
CA SER A 228 -9.79 20.53 10.26
C SER A 228 -10.65 20.99 9.08
N GLU A 229 -11.72 21.73 9.37
CA GLU A 229 -12.40 22.52 8.35
C GLU A 229 -11.30 23.46 7.82
N GLY A 230 -10.94 23.28 6.54
CA GLY A 230 -9.94 24.16 5.93
C GLY A 230 -10.39 25.59 6.11
N ASP A 231 -9.58 26.41 6.79
CA ASP A 231 -9.80 27.84 6.90
C ASP A 231 -10.03 28.39 5.50
N GLY A 232 -11.22 29.02 5.33
CA GLY A 232 -11.79 29.49 4.08
C GLY A 232 -11.04 30.64 3.41
#